data_82e2738975314fe6f0b49b0dffdd9290
#
_entry.id   82e2738975314fe6f0b49b0dffdd9290
#
_cell.length_a   1.000
_cell.length_b   1.000
_cell.length_c   1.000
_cell.angle_alpha   90.00
_cell.angle_beta   90.00
_cell.angle_gamma   90.00
#
_symmetry.space_group_name_H-M   'P 1'
#
loop_
_entity.id
_entity.type
_entity.pdbx_description
1 polymer ?
#
loop_
_entity_poly.entity_id
_entity_poly.type
_entity_poly.pdbx_seq_one_letter_code
_entity_poly.pdbx_strand_id
1 'polypeptide(L)'
;ISISSNIAATRASQFLASNHQNLQKSLDRLSSGKRITEPADDAGGLAVSMKLENEINQLEGAASNLANAISFLQVQDGLLDNIANIVMRLGELKSMSEDVLQTGSTIYDSEVTDLSAQLATYTTATNNTFNDVNLLDSASDLTITAAGQSITISRHDVATALTSTTNSDDFTGLTVVGGIT
;
A
#
# COMPACT_ATOMS: atom_id res chain seq x y z
N ILE A 1 80.15 -13.54 14.64
CA ILE A 1 78.81 -13.34 15.21
C ILE A 1 78.66 -11.85 15.44
N SER A 2 77.89 -11.20 14.57
CA SER A 2 77.57 -9.78 14.69
C SER A 2 76.45 -9.64 15.74
N ILE A 3 76.71 -8.96 16.83
CA ILE A 3 75.75 -8.72 17.94
C ILE A 3 74.74 -7.63 17.54
N SER A 4 74.96 -6.92 16.42
CA SER A 4 74.17 -5.78 16.01
C SER A 4 72.94 -6.09 15.17
N SER A 5 72.75 -7.36 14.72
CA SER A 5 71.56 -7.74 13.95
C SER A 5 71.22 -9.22 14.18
N ASN A 6 70.25 -9.47 15.05
CA ASN A 6 69.70 -10.82 15.24
C ASN A 6 68.57 -11.05 14.26
N ILE A 7 68.90 -11.60 13.10
CA ILE A 7 67.92 -11.90 12.02
C ILE A 7 66.81 -12.82 12.50
N ALA A 8 67.09 -13.76 13.42
CA ALA A 8 66.07 -14.64 13.98
C ALA A 8 65.06 -13.89 14.85
N ALA A 9 65.51 -12.93 15.67
CA ALA A 9 64.66 -12.08 16.47
C ALA A 9 63.79 -11.15 15.59
N THR A 10 64.36 -10.61 14.53
CA THR A 10 63.60 -9.79 13.58
C THR A 10 62.51 -10.59 12.86
N ARG A 11 62.82 -11.81 12.42
CA ARG A 11 61.81 -12.73 11.83
C ARG A 11 60.73 -13.13 12.84
N ALA A 12 61.10 -13.44 14.07
CA ALA A 12 60.11 -13.75 15.11
C ALA A 12 59.19 -12.57 15.40
N SER A 13 59.70 -11.34 15.44
CA SER A 13 58.91 -10.12 15.59
C SER A 13 57.96 -9.91 14.42
N GLN A 14 58.41 -10.13 13.17
CA GLN A 14 57.54 -10.05 11.99
C GLN A 14 56.43 -11.09 12.00
N PHE A 15 56.73 -12.34 12.37
CA PHE A 15 55.69 -13.37 12.49
C PHE A 15 54.68 -13.04 13.58
N LEU A 16 55.12 -12.52 14.71
CA LEU A 16 54.24 -12.11 15.79
C LEU A 16 53.34 -10.97 15.34
N ALA A 17 53.85 -9.96 14.67
CA ALA A 17 53.08 -8.84 14.12
C ALA A 17 52.03 -9.30 13.10
N SER A 18 52.42 -10.21 12.18
CA SER A 18 51.48 -10.79 11.19
C SER A 18 50.40 -11.63 11.86
N ASN A 19 50.74 -12.45 12.89
CA ASN A 19 49.77 -13.24 13.65
C ASN A 19 48.78 -12.34 14.40
N HIS A 20 49.27 -11.23 15.01
CA HIS A 20 48.41 -10.24 15.65
C HIS A 20 47.40 -9.62 14.67
N GLN A 21 47.87 -9.20 13.48
CA GLN A 21 46.98 -8.66 12.45
C GLN A 21 45.92 -9.65 11.99
N ASN A 22 46.30 -10.92 11.73
CA ASN A 22 45.36 -11.98 11.35
C ASN A 22 44.34 -12.28 12.44
N LEU A 23 44.78 -12.27 13.73
CA LEU A 23 43.91 -12.48 14.87
C LEU A 23 42.91 -11.33 15.00
N GLN A 24 43.38 -10.07 14.88
CA GLN A 24 42.51 -8.91 14.93
C GLN A 24 41.48 -8.93 13.82
N LYS A 25 41.86 -9.23 12.58
CA LYS A 25 40.97 -9.41 11.44
C LYS A 25 39.94 -10.52 11.66
N SER A 26 40.34 -11.61 12.28
CA SER A 26 39.41 -12.71 12.63
C SER A 26 38.40 -12.31 13.70
N LEU A 27 38.84 -11.53 14.69
CA LEU A 27 37.98 -10.99 15.74
C LEU A 27 36.97 -9.96 15.15
N ASP A 28 37.42 -9.12 14.25
CA ASP A 28 36.55 -8.14 13.58
C ASP A 28 35.45 -8.83 12.75
N ARG A 29 35.82 -9.90 12.03
CA ARG A 29 34.86 -10.75 11.29
C ARG A 29 33.87 -11.48 12.21
N LEU A 30 34.34 -11.99 13.32
CA LEU A 30 33.50 -12.67 14.32
C LEU A 30 32.56 -11.70 15.01
N SER A 31 33.05 -10.51 15.37
CA SER A 31 32.26 -9.46 16.02
C SER A 31 31.19 -8.86 15.10
N SER A 32 31.56 -8.60 13.82
CA SER A 32 30.63 -8.04 12.83
C SER A 32 29.67 -9.07 12.24
N GLY A 33 30.00 -10.37 12.35
CA GLY A 33 29.27 -11.45 11.68
C GLY A 33 29.41 -11.42 10.14
N LYS A 34 30.23 -10.53 9.61
CA LYS A 34 30.46 -10.35 8.16
C LYS A 34 31.84 -10.89 7.75
N ARG A 35 31.91 -11.58 6.62
CA ARG A 35 33.16 -12.08 6.06
C ARG A 35 34.06 -10.95 5.54
N ILE A 36 33.45 -9.91 4.96
CA ILE A 36 34.12 -8.75 4.40
C ILE A 36 33.87 -7.59 5.36
N THR A 37 34.90 -7.16 6.07
CA THR A 37 34.83 -6.07 7.05
C THR A 37 35.44 -4.79 6.50
N GLU A 38 36.39 -4.92 5.57
CA GLU A 38 37.08 -3.79 4.95
C GLU A 38 37.02 -3.90 3.41
N PRO A 39 36.95 -2.75 2.68
CA PRO A 39 37.00 -2.76 1.23
C PRO A 39 38.26 -3.41 0.65
N ALA A 40 39.35 -3.40 1.40
CA ALA A 40 40.61 -4.04 1.04
C ALA A 40 40.56 -5.56 1.02
N ASP A 41 39.57 -6.19 1.70
CA ASP A 41 39.40 -7.64 1.73
C ASP A 41 38.87 -8.19 0.41
N ASP A 42 37.84 -7.53 -0.12
CA ASP A 42 37.19 -7.89 -1.38
C ASP A 42 36.30 -6.74 -1.84
N ALA A 43 36.85 -5.82 -2.61
CA ALA A 43 36.11 -4.65 -3.11
C ALA A 43 34.97 -5.04 -4.06
N GLY A 44 35.16 -6.09 -4.86
CA GLY A 44 34.13 -6.61 -5.78
C GLY A 44 32.96 -7.24 -5.05
N GLY A 45 33.26 -8.14 -4.09
CA GLY A 45 32.26 -8.77 -3.24
C GLY A 45 31.51 -7.77 -2.37
N LEU A 46 32.19 -6.75 -1.83
CA LEU A 46 31.56 -5.67 -1.07
C LEU A 46 30.57 -4.88 -1.92
N ALA A 47 30.96 -4.49 -3.15
CA ALA A 47 30.08 -3.76 -4.05
C ALA A 47 28.81 -4.55 -4.41
N VAL A 48 28.96 -5.85 -4.66
CA VAL A 48 27.81 -6.75 -4.92
C VAL A 48 26.94 -6.87 -3.67
N SER A 49 27.54 -7.04 -2.48
CA SER A 49 26.79 -7.13 -1.22
C SER A 49 25.99 -5.86 -0.94
N MET A 50 26.59 -4.68 -1.13
CA MET A 50 25.88 -3.39 -0.97
C MET A 50 24.75 -3.22 -1.99
N LYS A 51 24.94 -3.67 -3.23
CA LYS A 51 23.90 -3.65 -4.24
C LYS A 51 22.71 -4.55 -3.85
N LEU A 52 23.01 -5.77 -3.43
CA LEU A 52 21.97 -6.70 -2.97
C LEU A 52 21.25 -6.20 -1.71
N GLU A 53 21.96 -5.63 -0.76
CA GLU A 53 21.38 -5.03 0.45
C GLU A 53 20.44 -3.86 0.07
N ASN A 54 20.82 -3.03 -0.89
CA ASN A 54 19.94 -1.98 -1.42
C ASN A 54 18.71 -2.56 -2.12
N GLU A 55 18.85 -3.63 -2.91
CA GLU A 55 17.72 -4.31 -3.55
C GLU A 55 16.78 -4.92 -2.51
N ILE A 56 17.30 -5.54 -1.44
CA ILE A 56 16.49 -6.07 -0.34
C ILE A 56 15.71 -4.95 0.34
N ASN A 57 16.35 -3.83 0.69
CA ASN A 57 15.70 -2.69 1.32
C ASN A 57 14.59 -2.10 0.41
N GLN A 58 14.81 -2.05 -0.90
CA GLN A 58 13.78 -1.63 -1.85
C GLN A 58 12.61 -2.60 -1.91
N LEU A 59 12.87 -3.91 -1.88
CA LEU A 59 11.82 -4.93 -1.87
C LEU A 59 11.02 -4.92 -0.57
N GLU A 60 11.65 -4.69 0.58
CA GLU A 60 10.98 -4.53 1.87
C GLU A 60 10.07 -3.30 1.87
N GLY A 61 10.55 -2.17 1.35
CA GLY A 61 9.75 -0.96 1.15
C GLY A 61 8.57 -1.22 0.22
N ALA A 62 8.80 -1.94 -0.87
CA ALA A 62 7.78 -2.34 -1.83
C ALA A 62 6.71 -3.25 -1.19
N ALA A 63 7.12 -4.22 -0.38
CA ALA A 63 6.22 -5.10 0.35
C ALA A 63 5.32 -4.33 1.33
N SER A 64 5.89 -3.35 2.04
CA SER A 64 5.14 -2.46 2.92
C SER A 64 4.10 -1.63 2.15
N ASN A 65 4.49 -1.04 1.02
CA ASN A 65 3.59 -0.28 0.17
C ASN A 65 2.45 -1.14 -0.38
N LEU A 66 2.74 -2.38 -0.76
CA LEU A 66 1.73 -3.32 -1.22
C LEU A 66 0.75 -3.71 -0.10
N ALA A 67 1.23 -3.92 1.12
CA ALA A 67 0.37 -4.17 2.27
C ALA A 67 -0.59 -3.01 2.55
N ASN A 68 -0.10 -1.76 2.45
CA ASN A 68 -0.94 -0.57 2.56
C ASN A 68 -1.99 -0.50 1.44
N ALA A 69 -1.62 -0.86 0.22
CA ALA A 69 -2.54 -0.91 -0.91
C ALA A 69 -3.64 -1.97 -0.73
N ILE A 70 -3.29 -3.13 -0.22
CA ILE A 70 -4.28 -4.18 0.10
C ILE A 70 -5.24 -3.67 1.17
N SER A 71 -4.74 -3.00 2.21
CA SER A 71 -5.58 -2.41 3.25
C SER A 71 -6.52 -1.34 2.69
N PHE A 72 -6.03 -0.49 1.77
CA PHE A 72 -6.85 0.50 1.07
C PHE A 72 -7.99 -0.17 0.29
N LEU A 73 -7.68 -1.21 -0.48
CA LEU A 73 -8.67 -1.94 -1.27
C LEU A 73 -9.70 -2.65 -0.40
N GLN A 74 -9.29 -3.22 0.74
CA GLN A 74 -10.22 -3.86 1.69
C GLN A 74 -11.20 -2.86 2.30
N VAL A 75 -10.74 -1.67 2.65
CA VAL A 75 -11.61 -0.60 3.16
C VAL A 75 -12.56 -0.12 2.07
N GLN A 76 -12.06 0.03 0.84
CA GLN A 76 -12.87 0.41 -0.32
C GLN A 76 -13.95 -0.63 -0.63
N ASP A 77 -13.61 -1.92 -0.59
CA ASP A 77 -14.54 -3.03 -0.80
C ASP A 77 -15.68 -3.02 0.24
N GLY A 78 -15.34 -2.88 1.52
CA GLY A 78 -16.35 -2.76 2.58
C GLY A 78 -17.25 -1.53 2.46
N LEU A 79 -16.72 -0.41 1.96
CA LEU A 79 -17.50 0.78 1.68
C LEU A 79 -18.46 0.56 0.50
N LEU A 80 -17.99 -0.08 -0.57
CA LEU A 80 -18.79 -0.40 -1.75
C LEU A 80 -19.91 -1.38 -1.42
N ASP A 81 -19.66 -2.36 -0.55
CA ASP A 81 -20.68 -3.30 -0.08
C ASP A 81 -21.81 -2.59 0.69
N ASN A 82 -21.47 -1.64 1.56
CA ASN A 82 -22.47 -0.82 2.24
C ASN A 82 -23.29 0.03 1.26
N ILE A 83 -22.64 0.65 0.28
CA ILE A 83 -23.31 1.42 -0.77
C ILE A 83 -24.26 0.52 -1.59
N ALA A 84 -23.79 -0.66 -1.97
CA ALA A 84 -24.60 -1.63 -2.72
C ALA A 84 -25.87 -2.04 -1.95
N ASN A 85 -25.76 -2.29 -0.66
CA ASN A 85 -26.92 -2.61 0.18
C ASN A 85 -27.94 -1.47 0.24
N ILE A 86 -27.49 -0.21 0.36
CA ILE A 86 -28.37 0.96 0.33
C ILE A 86 -29.05 1.11 -1.03
N VAL A 87 -28.30 0.97 -2.13
CA VAL A 87 -28.84 1.07 -3.49
C VAL A 87 -29.85 -0.02 -3.77
N MET A 88 -29.58 -1.26 -3.33
CA MET A 88 -30.55 -2.36 -3.44
C MET A 88 -31.84 -2.05 -2.68
N ARG A 89 -31.74 -1.52 -1.46
CA ARG A 89 -32.92 -1.14 -0.67
C ARG A 89 -33.72 0.00 -1.31
N LEU A 90 -33.03 1.00 -1.86
CA LEU A 90 -33.67 2.07 -2.64
C LEU A 90 -34.40 1.51 -3.88
N GLY A 91 -33.82 0.53 -4.56
CA GLY A 91 -34.46 -0.18 -5.68
C GLY A 91 -35.73 -0.94 -5.29
N GLU A 92 -35.74 -1.59 -4.12
CA GLU A 92 -36.94 -2.24 -3.57
C GLU A 92 -38.03 -1.22 -3.27
N LEU A 93 -37.69 -0.12 -2.58
CA LEU A 93 -38.63 0.96 -2.26
C LEU A 93 -39.23 1.60 -3.51
N LYS A 94 -38.40 1.81 -4.54
CA LYS A 94 -38.86 2.28 -5.86
C LYS A 94 -39.89 1.31 -6.43
N SER A 95 -39.59 0.02 -6.48
CA SER A 95 -40.54 -0.99 -7.00
C SER A 95 -41.86 -1.02 -6.23
N MET A 96 -41.81 -0.83 -4.91
CA MET A 96 -43.01 -0.73 -4.08
C MET A 96 -43.81 0.55 -4.31
N SER A 97 -43.11 1.69 -4.59
CA SER A 97 -43.80 2.96 -4.85
C SER A 97 -44.46 3.02 -6.22
N GLU A 98 -44.05 2.19 -7.17
CA GLU A 98 -44.63 2.09 -8.51
C GLU A 98 -45.95 1.24 -8.52
N ASP A 99 -46.35 0.68 -7.39
CA ASP A 99 -47.62 -0.06 -7.29
C ASP A 99 -48.83 0.86 -7.53
N VAL A 100 -49.60 0.55 -8.56
CA VAL A 100 -50.78 1.31 -9.00
C VAL A 100 -51.83 1.46 -7.89
N LEU A 101 -51.84 0.55 -6.90
CA LEU A 101 -52.80 0.58 -5.79
C LEU A 101 -52.34 1.54 -4.66
N GLN A 102 -51.13 2.03 -4.72
CA GLN A 102 -50.53 2.94 -3.72
C GLN A 102 -50.06 4.28 -4.32
N THR A 103 -50.58 4.65 -5.48
CA THR A 103 -50.24 5.91 -6.18
C THR A 103 -50.56 7.09 -5.26
N GLY A 104 -49.54 7.87 -4.93
CA GLY A 104 -49.60 9.03 -4.01
C GLY A 104 -49.35 8.73 -2.56
N SER A 105 -48.89 7.52 -2.22
CA SER A 105 -48.51 7.19 -0.85
C SER A 105 -47.12 7.72 -0.51
N THR A 106 -47.06 8.61 0.48
CA THR A 106 -45.82 9.15 1.06
C THR A 106 -45.21 8.19 2.12
N ILE A 107 -45.69 6.94 2.18
CA ILE A 107 -45.29 5.98 3.21
C ILE A 107 -43.80 5.67 3.12
N TYR A 108 -43.23 5.62 1.92
CA TYR A 108 -41.84 5.28 1.68
C TYR A 108 -40.90 6.51 1.62
N ASP A 109 -41.47 7.74 1.49
CA ASP A 109 -40.68 8.96 1.27
C ASP A 109 -39.69 9.24 2.39
N SER A 110 -40.06 8.93 3.62
CA SER A 110 -39.18 9.13 4.78
C SER A 110 -37.98 8.18 4.71
N GLU A 111 -38.21 6.88 4.41
CA GLU A 111 -37.14 5.89 4.33
C GLU A 111 -36.22 6.18 3.12
N VAL A 112 -36.79 6.60 1.98
CA VAL A 112 -36.02 7.01 0.81
C VAL A 112 -35.14 8.21 1.11
N THR A 113 -35.70 9.23 1.82
CA THR A 113 -34.94 10.42 2.20
C THR A 113 -33.79 10.06 3.14
N ASP A 114 -34.03 9.23 4.14
CA ASP A 114 -33.01 8.78 5.11
C ASP A 114 -31.90 7.98 4.43
N LEU A 115 -32.26 7.04 3.55
CA LEU A 115 -31.29 6.25 2.77
C LEU A 115 -30.49 7.09 1.79
N SER A 116 -31.13 8.07 1.16
CA SER A 116 -30.47 9.03 0.26
C SER A 116 -29.48 9.90 1.01
N ALA A 117 -29.85 10.38 2.19
CA ALA A 117 -28.94 11.14 3.06
C ALA A 117 -27.75 10.27 3.54
N GLN A 118 -28.01 9.01 3.84
CA GLN A 118 -26.95 8.06 4.21
C GLN A 118 -26.02 7.81 3.03
N LEU A 119 -26.56 7.60 1.82
CA LEU A 119 -25.79 7.44 0.60
C LEU A 119 -24.93 8.69 0.32
N ALA A 120 -25.51 9.88 0.46
CA ALA A 120 -24.79 11.14 0.32
C ALA A 120 -23.62 11.26 1.32
N THR A 121 -23.79 10.75 2.55
CA THR A 121 -22.72 10.71 3.54
C THR A 121 -21.56 9.82 3.10
N TYR A 122 -21.87 8.65 2.52
CA TYR A 122 -20.85 7.74 1.99
C TYR A 122 -20.19 8.25 0.71
N THR A 123 -20.85 9.06 -0.09
CA THR A 123 -20.28 9.62 -1.34
C THR A 123 -19.53 10.92 -1.11
N THR A 124 -19.67 11.55 0.05
CA THR A 124 -18.96 12.81 0.35
C THR A 124 -17.47 12.55 0.56
N ALA A 125 -16.65 13.20 -0.25
CA ALA A 125 -15.19 13.07 -0.29
C ALA A 125 -14.50 13.23 1.08
N THR A 126 -15.09 14.05 1.97
CA THR A 126 -14.51 14.36 3.29
C THR A 126 -14.61 13.21 4.30
N ASN A 127 -15.57 12.30 4.12
CA ASN A 127 -15.85 11.24 5.08
C ASN A 127 -15.22 9.89 4.69
N ASN A 128 -14.78 9.74 3.45
CA ASN A 128 -14.32 8.49 2.88
C ASN A 128 -12.87 8.57 2.43
N THR A 129 -11.99 8.84 3.38
CA THR A 129 -10.55 8.89 3.13
C THR A 129 -9.81 7.78 3.87
N PHE A 130 -8.83 7.23 3.23
CA PHE A 130 -7.84 6.34 3.82
C PHE A 130 -6.47 7.02 3.69
N ASN A 131 -5.88 7.42 4.81
CA ASN A 131 -4.61 8.15 4.85
C ASN A 131 -4.60 9.37 3.89
N ASP A 132 -5.63 10.23 4.01
CA ASP A 132 -5.87 11.41 3.19
C ASP A 132 -6.13 11.14 1.68
N VAL A 133 -6.20 9.88 1.27
CA VAL A 133 -6.59 9.49 -0.09
C VAL A 133 -8.07 9.13 -0.10
N ASN A 134 -8.84 9.81 -0.95
CA ASN A 134 -10.25 9.53 -1.11
C ASN A 134 -10.48 8.14 -1.74
N LEU A 135 -11.41 7.36 -1.17
CA LEU A 135 -11.70 6.00 -1.60
C LEU A 135 -12.53 5.92 -2.89
N LEU A 136 -13.38 6.92 -3.13
CA LEU A 136 -14.37 6.91 -4.23
C LEU A 136 -14.13 7.95 -5.33
N ASP A 137 -13.03 8.69 -5.27
CA ASP A 137 -12.70 9.73 -6.24
C ASP A 137 -11.89 9.17 -7.41
N SER A 138 -12.25 9.56 -8.62
CA SER A 138 -11.53 9.23 -9.86
C SER A 138 -10.43 10.22 -10.23
N ALA A 139 -10.09 11.17 -9.33
CA ALA A 139 -9.17 12.28 -9.65
C ALA A 139 -7.81 11.81 -10.17
N SER A 140 -7.33 10.65 -9.76
CA SER A 140 -6.14 10.00 -10.35
C SER A 140 -6.05 8.55 -9.92
N ASP A 141 -5.57 7.69 -10.81
CA ASP A 141 -5.22 6.32 -10.49
C ASP A 141 -4.14 6.25 -9.40
N LEU A 142 -4.26 5.31 -8.48
CA LEU A 142 -3.27 5.10 -7.44
C LEU A 142 -2.13 4.24 -7.99
N THR A 143 -0.96 4.84 -8.15
CA THR A 143 0.23 4.14 -8.63
C THR A 143 1.13 3.75 -7.46
N ILE A 144 1.34 2.45 -7.28
CA ILE A 144 2.24 1.89 -6.27
C ILE A 144 3.52 1.46 -6.97
N THR A 145 4.63 2.11 -6.63
CA THR A 145 5.93 1.73 -7.18
C THR A 145 6.61 0.73 -6.24
N ALA A 146 6.91 -0.44 -6.78
CA ALA A 146 7.58 -1.53 -6.06
C ALA A 146 8.78 -2.00 -6.87
N ALA A 147 9.99 -1.77 -6.36
CA ALA A 147 11.26 -2.25 -6.96
C ALA A 147 11.41 -1.92 -8.47
N GLY A 148 11.01 -0.71 -8.87
CA GLY A 148 11.08 -0.28 -10.28
C GLY A 148 9.92 -0.74 -11.16
N GLN A 149 8.96 -1.49 -10.61
CA GLN A 149 7.68 -1.81 -11.23
C GLN A 149 6.58 -0.93 -10.65
N SER A 150 5.66 -0.48 -11.48
CA SER A 150 4.49 0.28 -11.02
C SER A 150 3.22 -0.57 -11.21
N ILE A 151 2.47 -0.69 -10.13
CA ILE A 151 1.13 -1.30 -10.14
C ILE A 151 0.15 -0.13 -10.07
N THR A 152 -0.71 -0.03 -11.06
CA THR A 152 -1.74 1.01 -11.12
C THR A 152 -3.07 0.41 -10.68
N ILE A 153 -3.67 0.99 -9.65
CA ILE A 153 -5.04 0.70 -9.23
C ILE A 153 -5.91 1.77 -9.87
N SER A 154 -6.71 1.38 -10.86
CA SER A 154 -7.66 2.28 -11.50
C SER A 154 -8.80 2.60 -10.54
N ARG A 155 -9.05 3.88 -10.36
CA ARG A 155 -10.11 4.38 -9.50
C ARG A 155 -11.28 4.84 -10.36
N HIS A 156 -12.50 4.50 -9.95
CA HIS A 156 -13.72 4.91 -10.61
C HIS A 156 -14.47 5.92 -9.75
N ASP A 157 -14.99 6.96 -10.36
CA ASP A 157 -15.84 7.94 -9.70
C ASP A 157 -17.23 7.38 -9.46
N VAL A 158 -17.37 6.68 -8.35
CA VAL A 158 -18.66 6.14 -7.90
C VAL A 158 -19.52 7.27 -7.31
N ALA A 159 -18.90 8.31 -6.77
CA ALA A 159 -19.59 9.45 -6.17
C ALA A 159 -20.41 10.20 -7.23
N THR A 160 -19.82 10.54 -8.39
CA THR A 160 -20.53 11.21 -9.49
C THR A 160 -21.61 10.32 -10.10
N ALA A 161 -21.36 9.01 -10.22
CA ALA A 161 -22.37 8.07 -10.72
C ALA A 161 -23.59 7.97 -9.81
N LEU A 162 -23.40 8.07 -8.48
CA LEU A 162 -24.47 8.00 -7.50
C LEU A 162 -25.17 9.35 -7.27
N THR A 163 -24.47 10.48 -7.31
CA THR A 163 -25.06 11.81 -7.12
C THR A 163 -25.92 12.25 -8.31
N SER A 164 -25.66 11.73 -9.49
CA SER A 164 -26.52 11.97 -10.67
C SER A 164 -27.94 11.42 -10.51
N THR A 165 -28.20 10.64 -9.49
CA THR A 165 -29.49 9.98 -9.22
C THR A 165 -30.32 10.62 -8.12
N THR A 166 -29.81 11.61 -7.39
CA THR A 166 -30.51 12.23 -6.26
C THR A 166 -31.18 13.56 -6.60
N ASN A 167 -31.98 13.64 -7.67
CA ASN A 167 -32.97 14.68 -7.77
C ASN A 167 -34.25 14.24 -7.04
N SER A 168 -34.56 14.94 -5.99
CA SER A 168 -35.41 14.63 -4.86
C SER A 168 -36.91 14.44 -5.12
N ASP A 169 -37.39 14.46 -6.36
CA ASP A 169 -38.83 14.39 -6.64
C ASP A 169 -39.22 13.35 -7.70
N ASP A 170 -38.25 12.63 -8.26
CA ASP A 170 -38.56 11.65 -9.29
C ASP A 170 -37.52 10.52 -9.31
N PHE A 171 -37.96 9.31 -8.96
CA PHE A 171 -37.17 8.07 -9.10
C PHE A 171 -36.74 7.77 -10.55
N THR A 172 -37.13 8.61 -11.51
CA THR A 172 -36.81 8.44 -12.94
C THR A 172 -35.33 8.58 -13.28
N GLY A 173 -34.51 9.10 -12.35
CA GLY A 173 -33.07 9.24 -12.52
C GLY A 173 -32.22 8.08 -12.00
N LEU A 174 -32.81 7.10 -11.29
CA LEU A 174 -32.06 5.95 -10.77
C LEU A 174 -31.79 4.93 -11.89
N THR A 175 -30.89 5.27 -12.77
CA THR A 175 -30.34 4.31 -13.73
C THR A 175 -29.21 3.57 -13.02
N VAL A 176 -29.48 2.38 -12.52
CA VAL A 176 -28.43 1.45 -12.15
C VAL A 176 -27.69 1.10 -13.43
N VAL A 177 -26.57 1.79 -13.67
CA VAL A 177 -25.66 1.41 -14.76
C VAL A 177 -25.07 0.06 -14.37
N GLY A 178 -25.74 -1.00 -14.82
CA GLY A 178 -25.21 -2.36 -14.73
C GLY A 178 -23.92 -2.46 -15.53
N GLY A 179 -22.83 -2.58 -14.83
CA GLY A 179 -21.51 -2.70 -15.44
C GLY A 179 -20.41 -2.81 -14.40
N ILE A 180 -20.61 -3.60 -13.35
CA ILE A 180 -19.49 -4.13 -12.58
C ILE A 180 -19.31 -5.57 -13.07
N THR A 181 -18.45 -5.77 -14.04
CA THR A 181 -17.86 -7.06 -14.41
C THR A 181 -16.41 -7.10 -13.98
#